data_2bb3c38a83d4f7e16f4e20d3bfd9ece1
#
_entry.id   2bb3c38a83d4f7e16f4e20d3bfd9ece1
#
_cell.length_a   1.000
_cell.length_b   1.000
_cell.length_c   1.000
_cell.angle_alpha   90.00
_cell.angle_beta   90.00
_cell.angle_gamma   90.00
#
_symmetry.space_group_name_H-M   'P 1'
#
loop_
_entity.id
_entity.type
_entity.pdbx_description
1 polymer ?
#
loop_
_entity_poly.entity_id
_entity_poly.type
_entity_poly.pdbx_seq_one_letter_code
_entity_poly.pdbx_strand_id
1 'polypeptide(L)'
;MQITELLWDEGTVEHIWSKHKVDPQEVEEACFSEIPPSIEVGRGGVPIYYVLGKTFNERYLFVVVKYLYRGKAKPITARDMNQKERKRYHKRRGN
;
A
#
# COMPACT_ATOMS: atom_id res chain seq x y z
N MET A 1 -2.89 14.37 -1.16
CA MET A 1 -3.24 13.59 0.03
C MET A 1 -2.00 12.88 0.54
N GLN A 2 -1.80 12.89 1.84
CA GLN A 2 -0.61 12.29 2.42
C GLN A 2 -1.01 11.34 3.54
N ILE A 3 -0.46 10.12 3.50
CA ILE A 3 -0.70 9.14 4.55
C ILE A 3 0.52 9.16 5.46
N THR A 4 0.29 9.37 6.77
CA THR A 4 1.37 9.44 7.74
C THR A 4 1.33 8.34 8.79
N GLU A 5 0.20 7.64 8.87
CA GLU A 5 0.05 6.57 9.86
C GLU A 5 -0.92 5.52 9.36
N LEU A 6 -0.60 4.25 9.59
CA LEU A 6 -1.51 3.15 9.29
C LEU A 6 -2.08 2.60 10.58
N LEU A 7 -3.40 2.41 10.60
CA LEU A 7 -4.10 1.88 11.77
C LEU A 7 -4.43 0.41 11.51
N TRP A 8 -3.75 -0.47 12.22
CA TRP A 8 -3.86 -1.91 12.02
C TRP A 8 -4.89 -2.53 12.95
N ASP A 9 -5.58 -3.58 12.48
CA ASP A 9 -6.33 -4.46 13.34
C ASP A 9 -5.87 -5.91 13.11
N GLU A 10 -6.15 -6.77 14.09
CA GLU A 10 -5.66 -8.14 14.04
C GLU A 10 -6.21 -8.93 12.86
N GLY A 11 -7.49 -8.69 12.54
CA GLY A 11 -8.11 -9.39 11.41
C GLY A 11 -7.43 -9.10 10.10
N THR A 12 -7.08 -7.83 9.88
CA THR A 12 -6.37 -7.45 8.65
C THR A 12 -4.96 -8.04 8.63
N VAL A 13 -4.26 -7.98 9.76
CA VAL A 13 -2.91 -8.54 9.87
C VAL A 13 -2.93 -10.03 9.49
N GLU A 14 -3.86 -10.79 10.07
CA GLU A 14 -3.98 -12.20 9.76
C GLU A 14 -4.36 -12.46 8.31
N HIS A 15 -5.28 -11.67 7.79
CA HIS A 15 -5.75 -11.81 6.41
C HIS A 15 -4.60 -11.65 5.41
N ILE A 16 -3.83 -10.58 5.52
CA ILE A 16 -2.78 -10.35 4.54
C ILE A 16 -1.62 -11.34 4.69
N TRP A 17 -1.37 -11.81 5.90
CA TRP A 17 -0.35 -12.84 6.09
C TRP A 17 -0.80 -14.19 5.53
N SER A 18 -2.01 -14.62 5.89
CA SER A 18 -2.46 -15.95 5.47
C SER A 18 -2.70 -16.03 3.97
N LYS A 19 -3.23 -14.96 3.36
CA LYS A 19 -3.57 -14.97 1.95
C LYS A 19 -2.41 -14.57 1.05
N HIS A 20 -1.58 -13.64 1.48
CA HIS A 20 -0.60 -13.04 0.58
C HIS A 20 0.84 -13.09 1.11
N LYS A 21 1.03 -13.60 2.30
CA LYS A 21 2.35 -13.68 2.94
C LYS A 21 3.03 -12.33 3.02
N VAL A 22 2.25 -11.32 3.36
CA VAL A 22 2.74 -9.97 3.57
C VAL A 22 2.54 -9.64 5.05
N ASP A 23 3.57 -9.11 5.70
CA ASP A 23 3.43 -8.70 7.09
C ASP A 23 3.30 -7.18 7.21
N PRO A 24 2.83 -6.68 8.37
CA PRO A 24 2.61 -5.25 8.54
C PRO A 24 3.86 -4.40 8.34
N GLN A 25 5.03 -4.92 8.73
CA GLN A 25 6.26 -4.16 8.54
C GLN A 25 6.55 -3.93 7.07
N GLU A 26 6.31 -4.94 6.22
CA GLU A 26 6.50 -4.78 4.79
C GLU A 26 5.58 -3.71 4.22
N VAL A 27 4.33 -3.67 4.69
CA VAL A 27 3.39 -2.65 4.23
C VAL A 27 3.86 -1.26 4.67
N GLU A 28 4.33 -1.14 5.92
CA GLU A 28 4.86 0.12 6.42
C GLU A 28 6.05 0.59 5.59
N GLU A 29 6.95 -0.32 5.27
CA GLU A 29 8.11 0.01 4.43
C GLU A 29 7.67 0.52 3.06
N ALA A 30 6.72 -0.18 2.43
CA ALA A 30 6.25 0.22 1.12
C ALA A 30 5.59 1.60 1.14
N CYS A 31 4.87 1.90 2.21
CA CYS A 31 4.14 3.17 2.31
C CYS A 31 5.02 4.34 2.73
N PHE A 32 6.06 4.08 3.51
CA PHE A 32 6.81 5.16 4.18
C PHE A 32 8.31 5.18 3.89
N SER A 33 8.77 4.43 2.89
CA SER A 33 10.21 4.44 2.55
C SER A 33 10.63 5.80 1.99
N GLU A 34 11.95 6.02 1.93
CA GLU A 34 12.50 7.25 1.36
C GLU A 34 12.09 7.44 -0.10
N ILE A 35 11.89 6.32 -0.80
CA ILE A 35 11.35 6.36 -2.15
C ILE A 35 9.83 6.46 -2.01
N PRO A 36 9.24 7.61 -2.37
CA PRO A 36 7.80 7.79 -2.13
C PRO A 36 6.97 6.79 -2.93
N PRO A 37 5.90 6.26 -2.34
CA PRO A 37 5.01 5.38 -3.10
C PRO A 37 4.17 6.18 -4.09
N SER A 38 3.58 5.46 -5.04
CA SER A 38 2.57 6.02 -5.92
C SER A 38 1.21 5.79 -5.28
N ILE A 39 0.40 6.84 -5.17
CA ILE A 39 -0.93 6.73 -4.54
C ILE A 39 -1.98 7.06 -5.60
N GLU A 40 -2.96 6.16 -5.76
CA GLU A 40 -4.04 6.30 -6.73
C GLU A 40 -5.37 6.20 -6.01
N VAL A 41 -6.40 6.86 -6.56
CA VAL A 41 -7.77 6.64 -6.07
C VAL A 41 -8.20 5.23 -6.44
N GLY A 42 -8.74 4.51 -5.48
CA GLY A 42 -9.16 3.14 -5.72
C GLY A 42 -10.44 3.06 -6.51
N ARG A 43 -10.73 1.88 -7.04
CA ARG A 43 -11.98 1.63 -7.74
C ARG A 43 -13.14 1.88 -6.79
N GLY A 44 -14.11 2.62 -7.24
CA GLY A 44 -15.22 3.02 -6.37
C GLY A 44 -15.04 4.41 -5.77
N GLY A 45 -13.86 5.01 -5.92
CA GLY A 45 -13.60 6.36 -5.47
C GLY A 45 -13.19 6.49 -4.02
N VAL A 46 -13.03 7.74 -3.57
CA VAL A 46 -12.68 8.00 -2.17
C VAL A 46 -13.75 7.41 -1.26
N PRO A 47 -13.38 6.94 -0.06
CA PRO A 47 -12.08 7.12 0.60
C PRO A 47 -11.08 5.98 0.37
N ILE A 48 -11.25 5.20 -0.67
CA ILE A 48 -10.36 4.06 -0.95
C ILE A 48 -9.21 4.51 -1.86
N TYR A 49 -7.99 4.14 -1.46
CA TYR A 49 -6.79 4.46 -2.23
C TYR A 49 -5.93 3.23 -2.39
N TYR A 50 -5.20 3.18 -3.49
CA TYR A 50 -4.20 2.15 -3.76
C TYR A 50 -2.84 2.77 -3.56
N VAL A 51 -1.99 2.10 -2.78
CA VAL A 51 -0.62 2.54 -2.55
C VAL A 51 0.28 1.50 -3.22
N LEU A 52 1.07 1.95 -4.18
CA LEU A 52 2.04 1.11 -4.87
C LEU A 52 3.42 1.51 -4.38
N GLY A 53 4.08 0.62 -3.67
CA GLY A 53 5.37 0.92 -3.07
C GLY A 53 6.29 -0.29 -3.03
N LYS A 54 7.52 -0.05 -2.61
CA LYS A 54 8.54 -1.08 -2.60
C LYS A 54 9.11 -1.22 -1.20
N THR A 55 9.26 -2.45 -0.72
CA THR A 55 9.85 -2.71 0.58
C THR A 55 11.37 -2.55 0.52
N PHE A 56 12.01 -2.57 1.69
CA PHE A 56 13.47 -2.50 1.77
C PHE A 56 14.13 -3.67 1.04
N ASN A 57 13.48 -4.83 1.01
CA ASN A 57 13.99 -6.01 0.29
C ASN A 57 13.54 -6.04 -1.17
N GLU A 58 13.07 -4.91 -1.68
CA GLU A 58 12.67 -4.74 -3.08
C GLU A 58 11.49 -5.60 -3.50
N ARG A 59 10.61 -5.87 -2.55
CA ARG A 59 9.33 -6.50 -2.87
C ARG A 59 8.35 -5.40 -3.26
N TYR A 60 7.70 -5.55 -4.41
CA TYR A 60 6.75 -4.56 -4.91
C TYR A 60 5.36 -4.90 -4.40
N LEU A 61 4.77 -4.00 -3.61
CA LEU A 61 3.48 -4.24 -2.98
C LEU A 61 2.39 -3.31 -3.51
N PHE A 62 1.22 -3.88 -3.65
CA PHE A 62 -0.03 -3.17 -3.94
C PHE A 62 -0.86 -3.22 -2.67
N VAL A 63 -1.09 -2.06 -2.06
CA VAL A 63 -1.79 -1.96 -0.78
C VAL A 63 -3.10 -1.20 -0.99
N VAL A 64 -4.18 -1.74 -0.45
CA VAL A 64 -5.48 -1.05 -0.46
C VAL A 64 -5.70 -0.48 0.93
N VAL A 65 -5.97 0.82 0.99
CA VAL A 65 -6.21 1.48 2.27
C VAL A 65 -7.50 2.29 2.19
N LYS A 66 -8.13 2.47 3.35
CA LYS A 66 -9.23 3.40 3.50
C LYS A 66 -8.71 4.62 4.25
N TYR A 67 -8.73 5.78 3.59
CA TYR A 67 -8.29 7.01 4.23
C TYR A 67 -9.33 7.45 5.24
N LEU A 68 -8.91 7.77 6.44
CA LEU A 68 -9.82 8.18 7.50
C LEU A 68 -9.78 9.68 7.71
N TYR A 69 -8.69 10.20 8.26
CA TYR A 69 -8.56 11.63 8.53
C TYR A 69 -7.13 11.91 8.98
N ARG A 70 -6.69 13.14 8.75
CA ARG A 70 -5.40 13.65 9.24
C ARG A 70 -4.21 12.74 8.94
N GLY A 71 -4.18 12.19 7.76
CA GLY A 71 -3.09 11.31 7.35
C GLY A 71 -3.20 9.88 7.82
N LYS A 72 -4.24 9.55 8.57
CA LYS A 72 -4.45 8.19 9.08
C LYS A 72 -5.24 7.37 8.08
N ALA A 73 -4.76 6.17 7.81
CA ALA A 73 -5.43 5.27 6.88
C ALA A 73 -5.46 3.86 7.45
N LYS A 74 -6.50 3.12 7.12
CA LYS A 74 -6.67 1.75 7.57
C LYS A 74 -6.35 0.80 6.43
N PRO A 75 -5.33 -0.06 6.58
CA PRO A 75 -5.07 -1.06 5.55
C PRO A 75 -6.24 -2.04 5.46
N ILE A 76 -6.62 -2.36 4.23
CA ILE A 76 -7.67 -3.33 3.96
C ILE A 76 -7.07 -4.63 3.47
N THR A 77 -6.13 -4.56 2.52
CA THR A 77 -5.40 -5.71 2.04
C THR A 77 -4.09 -5.27 1.42
N ALA A 78 -3.19 -6.23 1.23
CA ALA A 78 -1.91 -5.98 0.58
C ALA A 78 -1.46 -7.25 -0.09
N ARG A 79 -0.88 -7.12 -1.28
CA ARG A 79 -0.37 -8.26 -2.04
C ARG A 79 0.75 -7.80 -2.95
N ASP A 80 1.41 -8.74 -3.59
CA ASP A 80 2.43 -8.38 -4.59
C ASP A 80 1.77 -7.69 -5.77
N MET A 81 2.47 -6.73 -6.36
CA MET A 81 2.01 -6.08 -7.58
C MET A 81 1.97 -7.08 -8.74
N ASN A 82 0.97 -6.95 -9.60
CA ASN A 82 0.99 -7.65 -10.87
C ASN A 82 1.82 -6.81 -11.87
N GLN A 83 1.96 -7.33 -13.09
CA GLN A 83 2.79 -6.68 -14.09
C GLN A 83 2.30 -5.29 -14.47
N LYS A 84 0.99 -5.13 -14.59
CA LYS A 84 0.42 -3.83 -14.94
C LYS A 84 0.67 -2.80 -13.85
N GLU A 85 0.56 -3.23 -12.60
CA GLU A 85 0.81 -2.35 -11.46
C GLU A 85 2.28 -1.96 -11.38
N ARG A 86 3.18 -2.90 -11.64
CA ARG A 86 4.61 -2.59 -11.66
C ARG A 86 4.94 -1.57 -12.74
N LYS A 87 4.32 -1.71 -13.92
CA LYS A 87 4.52 -0.74 -14.99
C LYS A 87 4.04 0.65 -14.59
N ARG A 88 2.85 0.73 -13.97
CA ARG A 88 2.32 2.01 -13.50
C ARG A 88 3.23 2.62 -12.44
N TYR A 89 3.72 1.81 -11.53
CA TYR A 89 4.60 2.28 -10.48
C TYR A 89 5.87 2.90 -11.05
N HIS A 90 6.53 2.21 -11.96
CA HIS A 90 7.76 2.70 -12.57
C HIS A 90 7.52 3.96 -13.41
N LYS A 91 6.43 3.98 -14.16
CA LYS A 91 6.11 5.11 -15.00
C LYS A 91 5.86 6.37 -14.16
N ARG A 92 5.14 6.25 -13.06
CA ARG A 92 4.83 7.39 -12.20
C ARG A 92 6.05 7.92 -11.46
N ARG A 93 7.11 7.15 -11.41
CA ARG A 93 8.35 7.59 -10.78
C ARG A 93 9.26 8.35 -11.74
N GLY A 94 8.77 8.68 -12.93
CA GLY A 94 9.51 9.53 -13.84
C GLY A 94 10.55 8.82 -14.69
N ASN A 95 10.41 7.53 -14.85
CA ASN A 95 11.35 6.75 -15.67
C ASN A 95 10.72 6.31 -16.95
#